data_7b4d2418a0769ec0620bcca1c5a17172
#
_entry.id   7b4d2418a0769ec0620bcca1c5a17172
#
_cell.length_a   1.000
_cell.length_b   1.000
_cell.length_c   1.000
_cell.angle_alpha   90.00
_cell.angle_beta   90.00
_cell.angle_gamma   90.00
#
_symmetry.space_group_name_H-M   'P 1'
#
loop_
_entity.id
_entity.type
_entity.pdbx_description
1 polymer ?
#
loop_
_entity_poly.entity_id
_entity_poly.type
_entity_poly.pdbx_seq_one_letter_code
_entity_poly.pdbx_strand_id
1 'polypeptide(L)'
;MRDLNDGLQAIGETSVSGLSRRRMLTGVASAGLLLASPMRQALAQARVTVTEGNFQPIPIAIPNFVAGTQGDANVGAGISQVITNNLKRSGLFAPIDQAAYIERISNIDVPPQFANWRQINAQALVTGRATRQGDVRLKAEFRLWDVPQAQQLTGQQYFTSPESWRRIAHIISDQIYERLTGEKGYFDSRVVFIDETGPKERRIKRLAIMDQDGANVRYLTRGADLVITPRFSPSTQEITYMEYGQGDPRVYLFNVETGQREIVGNFPGMSF
;
A
#
# COMPACT_ATOMS: atom_id res chain seq x y z
N MET A 1 17.73 38.98 56.12
CA MET A 1 19.02 38.46 56.55
C MET A 1 19.83 38.24 55.31
N ARG A 2 20.63 39.20 55.13
CA ARG A 2 22.09 39.31 54.83
C ARG A 2 22.41 38.70 53.48
N ASP A 3 22.69 39.55 52.47
CA ASP A 3 23.93 40.37 52.23
C ASP A 3 25.06 39.45 51.75
N LEU A 4 25.79 39.71 50.73
CA LEU A 4 26.48 40.82 50.12
C LEU A 4 27.13 40.29 48.87
N ASN A 5 27.10 40.95 47.70
CA ASN A 5 28.07 41.95 47.25
C ASN A 5 29.46 41.34 46.96
N ASP A 6 30.18 41.52 45.93
CA ASP A 6 30.65 42.68 45.21
C ASP A 6 31.71 42.24 44.21
N GLY A 7 31.97 43.11 43.25
CA GLY A 7 33.25 43.25 42.57
C GLY A 7 33.26 43.08 41.06
N LEU A 8 32.87 44.01 40.25
CA LEU A 8 33.45 45.29 39.76
C LEU A 8 34.89 45.22 39.28
N GLN A 9 35.05 45.45 38.04
CA GLN A 9 35.88 46.46 37.29
C GLN A 9 36.46 45.83 36.04
N ALA A 10 36.14 46.23 34.85
CA ALA A 10 36.24 47.50 34.11
C ALA A 10 37.62 47.71 33.48
N ILE A 11 37.55 48.24 32.30
CA ILE A 11 38.51 49.06 31.54
C ILE A 11 39.28 48.40 30.44
N GLY A 12 39.07 48.93 29.23
CA GLY A 12 40.00 49.18 28.20
C GLY A 12 39.50 49.29 26.80
N GLU A 13 38.81 50.40 26.48
CA GLU A 13 38.67 50.84 25.09
C GLU A 13 40.06 51.24 24.54
N THR A 14 40.35 50.86 23.29
CA THR A 14 41.09 51.71 22.38
C THR A 14 40.65 51.51 20.97
N SER A 15 40.04 52.51 20.44
CA SER A 15 39.84 52.80 19.03
C SER A 15 41.20 53.07 18.37
N VAL A 16 41.32 52.83 17.09
CA VAL A 16 41.83 53.77 16.08
C VAL A 16 41.84 53.15 14.69
N SER A 17 41.02 53.74 13.86
CA SER A 17 41.22 54.20 12.49
C SER A 17 42.04 53.41 11.47
N GLY A 18 41.38 53.11 10.35
CA GLY A 18 41.65 53.76 9.09
C GLY A 18 42.74 53.15 8.22
N LEU A 19 42.38 53.00 7.00
CA LEU A 19 43.16 53.10 5.77
C LEU A 19 43.17 51.86 4.87
N SER A 20 42.42 52.02 3.85
CA SER A 20 42.89 52.14 2.47
C SER A 20 43.12 50.85 1.66
N ARG A 21 42.33 50.80 0.65
CA ARG A 21 42.49 49.97 -0.56
C ARG A 21 43.87 50.04 -1.16
N ARG A 22 44.29 48.91 -1.70
CA ARG A 22 45.40 48.65 -2.65
C ARG A 22 46.64 48.00 -2.06
N ARG A 23 46.83 46.81 -2.48
CA ARG A 23 48.01 46.18 -3.14
C ARG A 23 48.07 44.72 -2.83
N MET A 24 47.81 43.97 -3.86
CA MET A 24 48.75 43.16 -4.69
C MET A 24 49.24 41.86 -4.07
N LEU A 25 48.80 40.83 -4.72
CA LEU A 25 49.60 39.71 -5.27
C LEU A 25 50.83 39.30 -4.49
N THR A 26 50.77 38.14 -3.90
CA THR A 26 51.77 37.06 -4.14
C THR A 26 51.25 35.78 -3.43
N GLY A 27 51.37 34.69 -4.13
CA GLY A 27 50.84 33.40 -3.82
C GLY A 27 51.41 32.70 -2.61
N VAL A 28 50.59 31.87 -2.04
CA VAL A 28 51.02 30.69 -1.29
C VAL A 28 50.01 29.59 -1.56
N ALA A 29 50.53 28.48 -2.00
CA ALA A 29 49.83 27.23 -2.14
C ALA A 29 49.16 26.83 -0.84
N SER A 30 47.83 26.80 -0.83
CA SER A 30 47.06 26.24 0.26
C SER A 30 46.52 24.89 -0.18
N ALA A 31 46.94 23.86 0.48
CA ALA A 31 46.51 22.50 0.37
C ALA A 31 44.97 22.43 0.37
N GLY A 32 44.40 21.96 -0.75
CA GLY A 32 43.00 21.71 -0.85
C GLY A 32 42.57 20.56 0.07
N LEU A 33 41.86 20.90 1.13
CA LEU A 33 41.05 19.95 1.86
C LEU A 33 39.88 19.57 0.94
N LEU A 34 40.01 18.45 0.27
CA LEU A 34 38.92 17.79 -0.40
C LEU A 34 37.91 17.33 0.68
N LEU A 35 36.93 18.17 0.93
CA LEU A 35 35.68 17.75 1.58
C LEU A 35 35.01 16.72 0.66
N ALA A 36 35.27 15.43 0.93
CA ALA A 36 34.52 14.34 0.38
C ALA A 36 33.09 14.47 0.87
N SER A 37 32.28 15.21 0.14
CA SER A 37 30.83 15.11 0.28
C SER A 37 30.43 13.66 0.00
N PRO A 38 29.71 12.98 0.91
CA PRO A 38 29.20 11.69 0.57
C PRO A 38 28.24 11.89 -0.62
N MET A 39 28.65 11.49 -1.81
CA MET A 39 27.74 11.30 -2.93
C MET A 39 26.69 10.30 -2.45
N ARG A 40 25.55 10.82 -2.02
CA ARG A 40 24.34 10.02 -1.93
C ARG A 40 24.12 9.48 -3.34
N GLN A 41 24.48 8.23 -3.54
CA GLN A 41 24.05 7.49 -4.71
C GLN A 41 22.53 7.59 -4.72
N ALA A 42 22.01 8.43 -5.60
CA ALA A 42 20.59 8.40 -5.93
C ALA A 42 20.37 7.00 -6.49
N LEU A 43 19.79 6.13 -5.66
CA LEU A 43 19.30 4.84 -6.07
C LEU A 43 18.33 5.15 -7.21
N ALA A 44 18.69 4.79 -8.41
CA ALA A 44 17.81 4.86 -9.56
C ALA A 44 16.65 3.93 -9.26
N GLN A 45 15.58 4.49 -8.72
CA GLN A 45 14.32 3.78 -8.57
C GLN A 45 13.83 3.49 -9.97
N ALA A 46 13.47 2.24 -10.25
CA ALA A 46 12.70 1.91 -11.42
C ALA A 46 11.36 2.66 -11.31
N ARG A 47 11.33 3.87 -11.84
CA ARG A 47 10.15 4.72 -11.85
C ARG A 47 9.46 4.55 -13.20
N VAL A 48 8.27 4.00 -13.19
CA VAL A 48 7.44 3.97 -14.38
C VAL A 48 6.98 5.39 -14.67
N THR A 49 7.62 6.03 -15.63
CA THR A 49 7.12 7.29 -16.16
C THR A 49 6.13 6.93 -17.27
N VAL A 50 4.85 7.10 -17.03
CA VAL A 50 3.82 6.99 -18.05
C VAL A 50 3.95 8.22 -18.95
N THR A 51 4.74 8.10 -20.00
CA THR A 51 4.79 9.08 -21.08
C THR A 51 3.86 8.56 -22.17
N GLU A 52 3.00 9.42 -22.68
CA GLU A 52 2.05 9.10 -23.75
C GLU A 52 2.77 8.36 -24.89
N GLY A 53 2.33 7.10 -25.20
CA GLY A 53 2.63 6.51 -26.49
C GLY A 53 3.19 5.10 -26.55
N ASN A 54 3.72 4.45 -25.53
CA ASN A 54 4.01 3.00 -25.57
C ASN A 54 4.40 2.45 -24.19
N PHE A 55 3.41 2.33 -23.33
CA PHE A 55 3.63 1.73 -22.01
C PHE A 55 3.81 0.21 -22.16
N GLN A 56 4.97 -0.31 -21.78
CA GLN A 56 5.18 -1.75 -21.65
C GLN A 56 5.00 -2.15 -20.18
N PRO A 57 4.04 -3.05 -19.89
CA PRO A 57 3.86 -3.52 -18.50
C PRO A 57 5.13 -4.19 -17.97
N ILE A 58 5.43 -3.95 -16.69
CA ILE A 58 6.61 -4.50 -16.02
C ILE A 58 6.47 -6.03 -15.88
N PRO A 59 7.39 -6.84 -16.47
CA PRO A 59 7.40 -8.27 -16.25
C PRO A 59 7.74 -8.58 -14.79
N ILE A 60 6.81 -9.23 -14.08
CA ILE A 60 6.94 -9.54 -12.66
C ILE A 60 6.73 -11.04 -12.40
N ALA A 61 7.61 -11.64 -11.63
CA ALA A 61 7.49 -13.03 -11.20
C ALA A 61 6.94 -13.09 -9.76
N ILE A 62 5.93 -13.95 -9.56
CA ILE A 62 5.24 -14.10 -8.27
C ILE A 62 5.06 -15.59 -7.98
N PRO A 63 6.14 -16.29 -7.55
CA PRO A 63 6.03 -17.69 -7.15
C PRO A 63 5.11 -17.84 -5.94
N ASN A 64 4.58 -19.04 -5.75
CA ASN A 64 3.78 -19.37 -4.60
C ASN A 64 4.55 -19.05 -3.31
N PHE A 65 3.90 -18.41 -2.36
CA PHE A 65 4.48 -18.14 -1.07
C PHE A 65 4.81 -19.47 -0.37
N VAL A 66 6.00 -19.52 0.22
CA VAL A 66 6.45 -20.68 0.96
C VAL A 66 5.52 -20.92 2.15
N ALA A 67 5.06 -22.15 2.28
CA ALA A 67 4.23 -22.53 3.42
C ALA A 67 5.10 -22.77 4.66
N GLY A 68 4.72 -22.20 5.78
CA GLY A 68 5.37 -22.49 7.07
C GLY A 68 5.07 -23.90 7.56
N THR A 69 3.88 -24.40 7.25
CA THR A 69 3.42 -25.78 7.49
C THR A 69 2.72 -26.31 6.23
N GLN A 70 2.56 -27.64 6.13
CA GLN A 70 1.83 -28.23 5.00
C GLN A 70 0.40 -27.71 4.88
N GLY A 71 -0.27 -27.39 6.00
CA GLY A 71 -1.60 -26.80 6.05
C GLY A 71 -1.68 -25.38 5.51
N ASP A 72 -0.57 -24.68 5.41
CA ASP A 72 -0.49 -23.30 4.92
C ASP A 72 -0.27 -23.18 3.40
N ALA A 73 -0.03 -24.30 2.71
CA ALA A 73 0.29 -24.32 1.28
C ALA A 73 -0.80 -23.67 0.43
N ASN A 74 -2.09 -23.96 0.73
CA ASN A 74 -3.21 -23.37 0.02
C ASN A 74 -3.32 -21.86 0.28
N VAL A 75 -3.00 -21.40 1.49
CA VAL A 75 -2.99 -19.97 1.85
C VAL A 75 -1.86 -19.27 1.10
N GLY A 76 -0.65 -19.85 1.10
CA GLY A 76 0.49 -19.30 0.37
C GLY A 76 0.23 -19.16 -1.13
N ALA A 77 -0.31 -20.20 -1.76
CA ALA A 77 -0.71 -20.16 -3.17
C ALA A 77 -1.83 -19.14 -3.41
N GLY A 78 -2.83 -19.08 -2.53
CA GLY A 78 -3.93 -18.11 -2.61
C GLY A 78 -3.44 -16.66 -2.54
N ILE A 79 -2.52 -16.34 -1.64
CA ILE A 79 -1.91 -15.01 -1.54
C ILE A 79 -1.23 -14.64 -2.86
N SER A 80 -0.38 -15.52 -3.40
CA SER A 80 0.31 -15.28 -4.66
C SER A 80 -0.65 -15.08 -5.83
N GLN A 81 -1.73 -15.86 -5.88
CA GLN A 81 -2.75 -15.74 -6.92
C GLN A 81 -3.49 -14.40 -6.85
N VAL A 82 -3.86 -13.94 -5.64
CA VAL A 82 -4.52 -12.62 -5.46
C VAL A 82 -3.59 -11.50 -5.87
N ILE A 83 -2.31 -11.53 -5.45
CA ILE A 83 -1.31 -10.53 -5.85
C ILE A 83 -1.17 -10.50 -7.37
N THR A 84 -1.03 -11.69 -8.00
CA THR A 84 -0.93 -11.81 -9.46
C THR A 84 -2.12 -11.18 -10.16
N ASN A 85 -3.35 -11.48 -9.72
CA ASN A 85 -4.57 -10.95 -10.31
C ASN A 85 -4.68 -9.42 -10.13
N ASN A 86 -4.36 -8.92 -8.95
CA ASN A 86 -4.37 -7.48 -8.66
C ASN A 86 -3.42 -6.72 -9.59
N LEU A 87 -2.16 -7.13 -9.61
CA LEU A 87 -1.13 -6.45 -10.40
C LEU A 87 -1.43 -6.56 -11.90
N LYS A 88 -1.89 -7.72 -12.38
CA LYS A 88 -2.32 -7.88 -13.78
C LYS A 88 -3.46 -6.94 -14.14
N ARG A 89 -4.47 -6.82 -13.27
CA ARG A 89 -5.65 -5.97 -13.50
C ARG A 89 -5.33 -4.48 -13.54
N SER A 90 -4.26 -4.03 -12.87
CA SER A 90 -3.82 -2.63 -12.96
C SER A 90 -3.36 -2.22 -14.35
N GLY A 91 -3.02 -3.20 -15.22
CA GLY A 91 -2.46 -2.97 -16.54
C GLY A 91 -0.99 -2.54 -16.54
N LEU A 92 -0.40 -2.24 -15.37
CA LEU A 92 0.99 -1.78 -15.26
C LEU A 92 2.00 -2.93 -15.11
N PHE A 93 1.52 -4.14 -14.88
CA PHE A 93 2.37 -5.32 -14.69
C PHE A 93 1.96 -6.45 -15.62
N ALA A 94 2.96 -7.20 -16.05
CA ALA A 94 2.82 -8.45 -16.82
C ALA A 94 3.32 -9.61 -15.94
N PRO A 95 2.47 -10.26 -15.13
CA PRO A 95 2.88 -11.44 -14.39
C PRO A 95 3.35 -12.56 -15.32
N ILE A 96 4.54 -13.08 -15.05
CA ILE A 96 5.13 -14.19 -15.80
C ILE A 96 4.47 -15.49 -15.33
N ASP A 97 4.15 -16.36 -16.27
CA ASP A 97 3.56 -17.66 -15.96
C ASP A 97 4.51 -18.48 -15.06
N GLN A 98 3.96 -19.09 -14.02
CA GLN A 98 4.72 -19.92 -13.09
C GLN A 98 5.36 -21.15 -13.77
N ALA A 99 4.80 -21.61 -14.89
CA ALA A 99 5.39 -22.70 -15.68
C ALA A 99 6.73 -22.32 -16.31
N ALA A 100 7.02 -21.04 -16.47
CA ALA A 100 8.30 -20.54 -16.99
C ALA A 100 9.39 -20.42 -15.91
N TYR A 101 9.07 -20.63 -14.64
CA TYR A 101 10.03 -20.43 -13.55
C TYR A 101 11.08 -21.54 -13.52
N ILE A 102 12.34 -21.14 -13.59
CA ILE A 102 13.49 -22.03 -13.54
C ILE A 102 13.83 -22.41 -12.09
N GLU A 103 13.68 -21.44 -11.18
CA GLU A 103 13.95 -21.59 -9.75
C GLU A 103 12.66 -21.77 -8.95
N ARG A 104 12.69 -22.70 -7.99
CA ARG A 104 11.65 -22.82 -6.97
C ARG A 104 12.12 -22.17 -5.68
N ILE A 105 11.38 -21.16 -5.22
CA ILE A 105 11.66 -20.50 -3.94
C ILE A 105 11.16 -21.40 -2.80
N SER A 106 12.08 -21.95 -2.04
CA SER A 106 11.81 -22.79 -0.85
C SER A 106 12.16 -22.08 0.47
N ASN A 107 12.99 -21.04 0.41
CA ASN A 107 13.39 -20.25 1.56
C ASN A 107 13.49 -18.77 1.17
N ILE A 108 12.76 -17.91 1.85
CA ILE A 108 12.79 -16.46 1.58
C ILE A 108 13.93 -15.74 2.30
N ASP A 109 14.59 -16.39 3.26
CA ASP A 109 15.67 -15.79 4.04
C ASP A 109 17.00 -15.77 3.27
N VAL A 110 17.06 -16.53 2.17
CA VAL A 110 18.19 -16.53 1.23
C VAL A 110 17.82 -15.72 -0.01
N PRO A 111 18.75 -14.88 -0.52
CA PRO A 111 18.53 -14.18 -1.78
C PRO A 111 18.27 -15.16 -2.94
N PRO A 112 17.34 -14.85 -3.87
CA PRO A 112 17.06 -15.70 -5.03
C PRO A 112 18.24 -15.73 -6.00
N GLN A 113 18.29 -16.75 -6.85
CA GLN A 113 19.29 -16.86 -7.91
C GLN A 113 18.89 -15.96 -9.10
N PHE A 114 19.24 -14.68 -9.01
CA PHE A 114 18.80 -13.67 -9.98
C PHE A 114 19.10 -14.00 -11.44
N ALA A 115 20.15 -14.83 -11.72
CA ALA A 115 20.46 -15.29 -13.07
C ALA A 115 19.29 -16.06 -13.71
N ASN A 116 18.59 -16.90 -12.94
CA ASN A 116 17.46 -17.68 -13.42
C ASN A 116 16.26 -16.79 -13.76
N TRP A 117 16.03 -15.76 -12.96
CA TRP A 117 14.93 -14.82 -13.16
C TRP A 117 15.19 -13.85 -14.32
N ARG A 118 16.45 -13.48 -14.57
CA ARG A 118 16.84 -12.70 -15.77
C ARG A 118 16.61 -13.46 -17.05
N GLN A 119 16.84 -14.79 -17.07
CA GLN A 119 16.61 -15.61 -18.26
C GLN A 119 15.16 -15.61 -18.74
N ILE A 120 14.22 -15.45 -17.85
CA ILE A 120 12.79 -15.32 -18.15
C ILE A 120 12.33 -13.87 -18.26
N ASN A 121 13.26 -12.92 -18.38
CA ASN A 121 13.02 -11.49 -18.49
C ASN A 121 12.24 -10.87 -17.32
N ALA A 122 12.28 -11.44 -16.12
CA ALA A 122 11.69 -10.82 -14.95
C ALA A 122 12.45 -9.53 -14.60
N GLN A 123 11.73 -8.42 -14.44
CA GLN A 123 12.26 -7.17 -13.93
C GLN A 123 12.05 -7.07 -12.42
N ALA A 124 10.95 -7.59 -11.92
CA ALA A 124 10.65 -7.67 -10.51
C ALA A 124 10.33 -9.10 -10.09
N LEU A 125 10.68 -9.46 -8.85
CA LEU A 125 10.36 -10.74 -8.25
C LEU A 125 9.78 -10.53 -6.86
N VAL A 126 8.67 -11.17 -6.57
CA VAL A 126 8.04 -11.20 -5.24
C VAL A 126 8.25 -12.58 -4.63
N THR A 127 8.95 -12.63 -3.52
CA THR A 127 9.08 -13.86 -2.72
C THR A 127 8.34 -13.69 -1.40
N GLY A 128 7.72 -14.74 -0.87
CA GLY A 128 6.99 -14.62 0.38
C GLY A 128 6.83 -15.93 1.12
N ARG A 129 6.39 -15.83 2.37
CA ARG A 129 6.10 -16.95 3.25
C ARG A 129 4.81 -16.68 4.01
N ALA A 130 3.95 -17.70 4.11
CA ALA A 130 2.77 -17.69 4.94
C ALA A 130 2.90 -18.76 6.03
N THR A 131 2.72 -18.38 7.31
CA THR A 131 2.90 -19.27 8.44
C THR A 131 1.80 -19.03 9.47
N ARG A 132 1.06 -20.07 9.83
CA ARG A 132 0.16 -20.00 10.99
C ARG A 132 0.96 -20.04 12.29
N GLN A 133 0.60 -19.13 13.18
CA GLN A 133 1.15 -19.06 14.53
C GLN A 133 0.05 -19.48 15.54
N GLY A 134 -0.02 -20.75 15.86
CA GLY A 134 -1.17 -21.33 16.57
C GLY A 134 -2.44 -21.27 15.69
N ASP A 135 -3.60 -21.39 16.31
CA ASP A 135 -4.89 -21.47 15.59
C ASP A 135 -5.49 -20.10 15.25
N VAL A 136 -4.92 -19.02 15.78
CA VAL A 136 -5.57 -17.69 15.76
C VAL A 136 -4.85 -16.63 14.93
N ARG A 137 -3.62 -16.87 14.47
CA ARG A 137 -2.83 -15.87 13.75
C ARG A 137 -2.16 -16.44 12.51
N LEU A 138 -2.25 -15.68 11.44
CA LEU A 138 -1.50 -15.88 10.21
C LEU A 138 -0.44 -14.79 10.10
N LYS A 139 0.82 -15.18 9.94
CA LYS A 139 1.93 -14.29 9.58
C LYS A 139 2.20 -14.44 8.09
N ALA A 140 2.16 -13.35 7.35
CA ALA A 140 2.59 -13.29 5.95
C ALA A 140 3.79 -12.35 5.83
N GLU A 141 4.85 -12.82 5.22
CA GLU A 141 6.09 -12.08 4.97
C GLU A 141 6.31 -12.03 3.47
N PHE A 142 6.77 -10.89 2.95
CA PHE A 142 7.16 -10.81 1.55
C PHE A 142 8.43 -9.97 1.38
N ARG A 143 9.10 -10.20 0.27
CA ARG A 143 10.22 -9.40 -0.22
C ARG A 143 10.03 -9.13 -1.70
N LEU A 144 10.24 -7.88 -2.09
CA LEU A 144 10.24 -7.44 -3.47
C LEU A 144 11.68 -7.18 -3.90
N TRP A 145 12.06 -7.75 -5.03
CA TRP A 145 13.41 -7.68 -5.57
C TRP A 145 13.43 -6.99 -6.93
N ASP A 146 14.43 -6.16 -7.15
CA ASP A 146 14.86 -5.72 -8.46
C ASP A 146 15.77 -6.82 -9.05
N VAL A 147 15.30 -7.49 -10.09
CA VAL A 147 16.02 -8.63 -10.68
C VAL A 147 17.26 -8.20 -11.48
N PRO A 148 17.21 -7.15 -12.32
CA PRO A 148 18.37 -6.59 -12.97
C PRO A 148 19.50 -6.20 -12.03
N GLN A 149 19.16 -5.49 -10.94
CA GLN A 149 20.14 -4.97 -9.98
C GLN A 149 20.50 -5.97 -8.88
N ALA A 150 19.79 -7.10 -8.79
CA ALA A 150 19.94 -8.09 -7.73
C ALA A 150 19.80 -7.49 -6.32
N GLN A 151 18.87 -6.56 -6.15
CA GLN A 151 18.69 -5.78 -4.92
C GLN A 151 17.29 -5.94 -4.36
N GLN A 152 17.16 -6.04 -3.04
CA GLN A 152 15.88 -5.98 -2.37
C GLN A 152 15.35 -4.54 -2.33
N LEU A 153 14.17 -4.32 -2.90
CA LEU A 153 13.51 -3.02 -2.91
C LEU A 153 12.71 -2.74 -1.64
N THR A 154 12.03 -3.76 -1.11
CA THR A 154 11.30 -3.69 0.15
C THR A 154 11.08 -5.10 0.71
N GLY A 155 10.76 -5.17 1.99
CA GLY A 155 10.34 -6.39 2.66
C GLY A 155 9.55 -6.03 3.90
N GLN A 156 8.40 -6.68 4.07
CA GLN A 156 7.49 -6.42 5.20
C GLN A 156 6.85 -7.71 5.67
N GLN A 157 6.31 -7.66 6.89
CA GLN A 157 5.55 -8.75 7.48
C GLN A 157 4.23 -8.22 8.06
N TYR A 158 3.20 -9.02 7.96
CA TYR A 158 1.86 -8.71 8.45
C TYR A 158 1.33 -9.84 9.30
N PHE A 159 0.48 -9.46 10.23
CA PHE A 159 -0.24 -10.40 11.09
C PHE A 159 -1.73 -10.18 10.94
N THR A 160 -2.48 -11.26 10.80
CA THR A 160 -3.94 -11.23 10.67
C THR A 160 -4.57 -12.50 11.23
N SER A 161 -5.89 -12.56 11.25
CA SER A 161 -6.59 -13.84 11.45
C SER A 161 -6.46 -14.71 10.20
N PRO A 162 -6.49 -16.04 10.32
CA PRO A 162 -6.37 -16.94 9.17
C PRO A 162 -7.41 -16.70 8.08
N GLU A 163 -8.61 -16.24 8.45
CA GLU A 163 -9.71 -15.95 7.52
C GLU A 163 -9.46 -14.69 6.68
N SER A 164 -8.67 -13.76 7.20
CA SER A 164 -8.38 -12.47 6.57
C SER A 164 -7.13 -12.49 5.65
N TRP A 165 -6.65 -13.67 5.27
CA TRP A 165 -5.45 -13.84 4.44
C TRP A 165 -5.56 -13.08 3.10
N ARG A 166 -6.78 -13.00 2.55
CA ARG A 166 -7.01 -12.34 1.28
C ARG A 166 -6.76 -10.83 1.37
N ARG A 167 -7.18 -10.20 2.46
CA ARG A 167 -6.89 -8.78 2.71
C ARG A 167 -5.39 -8.50 2.78
N ILE A 168 -4.61 -9.41 3.40
CA ILE A 168 -3.14 -9.27 3.41
C ILE A 168 -2.57 -9.31 2.00
N ALA A 169 -3.10 -10.15 1.10
CA ALA A 169 -2.66 -10.17 -0.29
C ALA A 169 -2.95 -8.85 -1.01
N HIS A 170 -4.08 -8.18 -0.72
CA HIS A 170 -4.39 -6.85 -1.24
C HIS A 170 -3.41 -5.80 -0.70
N ILE A 171 -3.14 -5.80 0.60
CA ILE A 171 -2.16 -4.88 1.22
C ILE A 171 -0.75 -5.08 0.63
N ILE A 172 -0.32 -6.32 0.43
CA ILE A 172 0.97 -6.61 -0.24
C ILE A 172 0.96 -6.08 -1.67
N SER A 173 -0.14 -6.24 -2.40
CA SER A 173 -0.29 -5.70 -3.76
C SER A 173 -0.15 -4.18 -3.78
N ASP A 174 -0.74 -3.47 -2.80
CA ASP A 174 -0.61 -2.03 -2.65
C ASP A 174 0.84 -1.60 -2.42
N GLN A 175 1.56 -2.31 -1.56
CA GLN A 175 2.97 -2.03 -1.27
C GLN A 175 3.87 -2.28 -2.49
N ILE A 176 3.62 -3.34 -3.27
CA ILE A 176 4.35 -3.62 -4.49
C ILE A 176 4.07 -2.53 -5.53
N TYR A 177 2.79 -2.20 -5.71
CA TYR A 177 2.35 -1.17 -6.64
C TYR A 177 3.00 0.18 -6.32
N GLU A 178 2.87 0.65 -5.09
CA GLU A 178 3.44 1.92 -4.64
C GLU A 178 4.97 1.94 -4.79
N ARG A 179 5.64 0.85 -4.43
CA ARG A 179 7.10 0.78 -4.51
C ARG A 179 7.62 0.86 -5.94
N LEU A 180 6.91 0.30 -6.91
CA LEU A 180 7.33 0.25 -8.31
C LEU A 180 6.82 1.41 -9.16
N THR A 181 5.66 2.00 -8.81
CA THR A 181 5.07 3.09 -9.58
C THR A 181 5.28 4.46 -8.93
N GLY A 182 5.44 4.51 -7.62
CA GLY A 182 5.46 5.74 -6.82
C GLY A 182 4.06 6.28 -6.50
N GLU A 183 3.00 5.60 -6.91
CA GLU A 183 1.61 5.97 -6.66
C GLU A 183 1.01 5.04 -5.60
N LYS A 184 0.11 5.57 -4.77
CA LYS A 184 -0.57 4.79 -3.74
C LYS A 184 -1.40 3.67 -4.36
N GLY A 185 -1.27 2.45 -3.81
CA GLY A 185 -2.09 1.32 -4.19
C GLY A 185 -3.57 1.48 -3.80
N TYR A 186 -4.45 0.69 -4.42
CA TYR A 186 -5.90 0.75 -4.25
C TYR A 186 -6.55 -0.64 -4.11
N PHE A 187 -5.75 -1.70 -3.97
CA PHE A 187 -6.25 -3.07 -3.95
C PHE A 187 -6.90 -3.45 -2.61
N ASP A 188 -6.45 -2.88 -1.46
CA ASP A 188 -7.16 -3.02 -0.18
C ASP A 188 -8.33 -2.05 -0.10
N SER A 189 -9.26 -2.17 -1.04
CA SER A 189 -10.49 -1.39 -1.09
C SER A 189 -11.71 -2.28 -1.25
N ARG A 190 -12.87 -1.74 -0.92
CA ARG A 190 -14.16 -2.46 -0.96
C ARG A 190 -15.15 -1.72 -1.84
N VAL A 191 -16.04 -2.48 -2.44
CA VAL A 191 -17.12 -1.98 -3.28
C VAL A 191 -18.44 -2.23 -2.57
N VAL A 192 -19.24 -1.19 -2.40
CA VAL A 192 -20.64 -1.30 -1.97
C VAL A 192 -21.54 -1.26 -3.20
N PHE A 193 -22.52 -2.13 -3.25
CA PHE A 193 -23.42 -2.25 -4.38
C PHE A 193 -24.82 -2.72 -3.97
N ILE A 194 -25.77 -2.60 -4.87
CA ILE A 194 -27.10 -3.17 -4.72
C ILE A 194 -27.17 -4.47 -5.53
N ASP A 195 -27.39 -5.56 -4.84
CA ASP A 195 -27.69 -6.85 -5.45
C ASP A 195 -29.19 -6.96 -5.71
N GLU A 196 -29.57 -7.20 -6.96
CA GLU A 196 -30.95 -7.39 -7.38
C GLU A 196 -31.21 -8.84 -7.77
N THR A 197 -32.19 -9.45 -7.14
CA THR A 197 -32.63 -10.82 -7.43
C THR A 197 -34.13 -10.91 -7.61
N GLY A 198 -34.62 -12.04 -8.14
CA GLY A 198 -36.05 -12.30 -8.34
C GLY A 198 -36.61 -11.82 -9.68
N PRO A 199 -37.89 -12.12 -9.98
CA PRO A 199 -38.55 -11.75 -11.21
C PRO A 199 -38.73 -10.22 -11.33
N LYS A 200 -38.89 -9.74 -12.55
CA LYS A 200 -38.96 -8.30 -12.86
C LYS A 200 -40.01 -7.55 -12.03
N GLU A 201 -41.13 -8.20 -11.78
CA GLU A 201 -42.31 -7.65 -11.07
C GLU A 201 -42.14 -7.64 -9.53
N ARG A 202 -41.16 -8.40 -9.01
CA ARG A 202 -40.87 -8.51 -7.58
C ARG A 202 -39.37 -8.63 -7.32
N ARG A 203 -38.64 -7.59 -7.69
CA ARG A 203 -37.20 -7.52 -7.42
C ARG A 203 -36.96 -7.35 -5.93
N ILE A 204 -36.05 -8.17 -5.40
CA ILE A 204 -35.49 -8.02 -4.07
C ILE A 204 -34.18 -7.30 -4.23
N LYS A 205 -34.01 -6.15 -3.57
CA LYS A 205 -32.80 -5.35 -3.58
C LYS A 205 -32.13 -5.40 -2.22
N ARG A 206 -30.88 -5.78 -2.20
CA ARG A 206 -30.09 -5.88 -0.97
C ARG A 206 -28.84 -5.05 -1.07
N LEU A 207 -28.53 -4.30 -0.03
CA LEU A 207 -27.23 -3.65 0.12
C LEU A 207 -26.19 -4.73 0.41
N ALA A 208 -25.11 -4.73 -0.36
CA ALA A 208 -24.03 -5.68 -0.23
C ALA A 208 -22.68 -4.97 -0.34
N ILE A 209 -21.64 -5.58 0.22
CA ILE A 209 -20.25 -5.15 0.14
C ILE A 209 -19.39 -6.34 -0.28
N MET A 210 -18.33 -6.06 -1.03
CA MET A 210 -17.35 -7.06 -1.47
C MET A 210 -15.97 -6.43 -1.55
N ASP A 211 -14.93 -7.25 -1.62
CA ASP A 211 -13.60 -6.80 -1.99
C ASP A 211 -13.60 -6.29 -3.44
N GLN A 212 -12.69 -5.40 -3.79
CA GLN A 212 -12.65 -4.77 -5.11
C GLN A 212 -12.49 -5.77 -6.28
N ASP A 213 -12.10 -7.00 -5.98
CA ASP A 213 -11.94 -8.09 -6.96
C ASP A 213 -13.17 -9.04 -7.05
N GLY A 214 -14.26 -8.69 -6.36
CA GLY A 214 -15.50 -9.44 -6.36
C GLY A 214 -15.59 -10.56 -5.31
N ALA A 215 -14.56 -10.75 -4.50
CA ALA A 215 -14.56 -11.74 -3.44
C ALA A 215 -15.24 -11.23 -2.16
N ASN A 216 -15.48 -12.14 -1.20
CA ASN A 216 -15.98 -11.85 0.14
C ASN A 216 -17.30 -11.05 0.14
N VAL A 217 -18.21 -11.36 -0.77
CA VAL A 217 -19.55 -10.73 -0.82
C VAL A 217 -20.28 -10.95 0.51
N ARG A 218 -20.71 -9.86 1.12
CA ARG A 218 -21.50 -9.87 2.35
C ARG A 218 -22.71 -8.96 2.22
N TYR A 219 -23.90 -9.49 2.52
CA TYR A 219 -25.11 -8.70 2.53
C TYR A 219 -25.25 -7.91 3.82
N LEU A 220 -25.56 -6.63 3.70
CA LEU A 220 -25.73 -5.70 4.82
C LEU A 220 -27.21 -5.48 5.17
N THR A 221 -28.11 -5.73 4.19
CA THR A 221 -29.58 -5.71 4.40
C THR A 221 -30.24 -7.01 3.95
N ARG A 222 -31.44 -7.28 4.46
CA ARG A 222 -32.18 -8.53 4.17
C ARG A 222 -33.05 -8.46 2.92
N GLY A 223 -33.27 -7.28 2.34
CA GLY A 223 -34.11 -7.07 1.16
C GLY A 223 -35.60 -6.99 1.46
N ALA A 224 -35.97 -6.64 2.70
CA ALA A 224 -37.36 -6.38 3.07
C ALA A 224 -37.85 -5.06 2.45
N ASP A 225 -36.97 -4.08 2.38
CA ASP A 225 -37.22 -2.74 1.89
C ASP A 225 -36.38 -2.45 0.64
N LEU A 226 -36.88 -1.54 -0.19
CA LEU A 226 -36.15 -1.09 -1.38
C LEU A 226 -34.95 -0.23 -0.94
N VAL A 227 -33.75 -0.69 -1.23
CA VAL A 227 -32.50 0.05 -0.98
C VAL A 227 -31.90 0.54 -2.29
N ILE A 228 -31.40 1.78 -2.30
CA ILE A 228 -30.81 2.41 -3.48
C ILE A 228 -29.66 3.36 -3.10
N THR A 229 -28.89 3.79 -4.11
CA THR A 229 -27.86 4.84 -4.05
C THR A 229 -26.84 4.71 -2.91
N PRO A 230 -26.19 3.55 -2.75
CA PRO A 230 -25.15 3.44 -1.74
C PRO A 230 -23.95 4.31 -2.08
N ARG A 231 -23.34 4.92 -1.06
CA ARG A 231 -22.11 5.66 -1.15
C ARG A 231 -21.17 5.27 -0.01
N PHE A 232 -19.97 4.89 -0.35
CA PHE A 232 -18.93 4.61 0.65
C PHE A 232 -18.27 5.92 1.08
N SER A 233 -17.98 6.08 2.38
CA SER A 233 -17.19 7.20 2.87
C SER A 233 -15.75 7.12 2.36
N PRO A 234 -15.15 8.23 1.92
CA PRO A 234 -13.75 8.22 1.50
C PRO A 234 -12.75 8.07 2.66
N SER A 235 -13.17 8.31 3.90
CA SER A 235 -12.29 8.37 5.06
C SER A 235 -12.63 7.40 6.19
N THR A 236 -13.88 6.93 6.26
CA THR A 236 -14.37 6.05 7.33
C THR A 236 -14.96 4.76 6.77
N GLN A 237 -15.15 3.77 7.64
CA GLN A 237 -15.78 2.49 7.28
C GLN A 237 -17.32 2.60 7.33
N GLU A 238 -17.85 3.62 6.69
CA GLU A 238 -19.26 3.98 6.71
C GLU A 238 -19.84 4.05 5.30
N ILE A 239 -21.10 3.70 5.20
CA ILE A 239 -21.86 3.71 3.96
C ILE A 239 -23.14 4.51 4.20
N THR A 240 -23.44 5.47 3.35
CA THR A 240 -24.77 6.07 3.28
C THR A 240 -25.58 5.38 2.20
N TYR A 241 -26.85 5.16 2.44
CA TYR A 241 -27.80 4.62 1.47
C TYR A 241 -29.21 5.10 1.76
N MET A 242 -30.06 5.03 0.75
CA MET A 242 -31.49 5.34 0.90
C MET A 242 -32.30 4.05 0.98
N GLU A 243 -33.28 4.02 1.88
CA GLU A 243 -34.20 2.92 2.07
C GLU A 243 -35.65 3.40 1.99
N TYR A 244 -36.43 2.71 1.19
CA TYR A 244 -37.88 2.91 1.05
C TYR A 244 -38.59 1.77 1.79
N GLY A 245 -39.04 2.05 3.01
CA GLY A 245 -39.83 1.11 3.81
C GLY A 245 -41.31 1.43 3.73
N GLN A 246 -42.06 1.15 4.83
CA GLN A 246 -43.46 1.51 4.97
C GLN A 246 -43.59 2.99 5.36
N GLY A 247 -43.35 3.89 4.41
CA GLY A 247 -43.43 5.32 4.65
C GLY A 247 -42.48 6.14 3.75
N ASP A 248 -42.08 7.32 4.23
CA ASP A 248 -41.18 8.18 3.48
C ASP A 248 -39.79 7.57 3.35
N PRO A 249 -39.09 7.83 2.23
CA PRO A 249 -37.71 7.40 2.06
C PRO A 249 -36.80 8.03 3.11
N ARG A 250 -35.87 7.24 3.63
CA ARG A 250 -34.92 7.67 4.67
C ARG A 250 -33.50 7.40 4.25
N VAL A 251 -32.62 8.32 4.63
CA VAL A 251 -31.18 8.15 4.46
C VAL A 251 -30.59 7.54 5.73
N TYR A 252 -29.87 6.47 5.56
CA TYR A 252 -29.19 5.77 6.64
C TYR A 252 -27.68 5.92 6.52
N LEU A 253 -27.01 6.00 7.66
CA LEU A 253 -25.58 5.77 7.82
C LEU A 253 -25.40 4.38 8.41
N PHE A 254 -24.56 3.57 7.78
CA PHE A 254 -24.24 2.21 8.18
C PHE A 254 -22.76 2.05 8.42
N ASN A 255 -22.36 1.68 9.63
CA ASN A 255 -20.98 1.35 9.94
C ASN A 255 -20.69 -0.11 9.57
N VAL A 256 -19.74 -0.33 8.67
CA VAL A 256 -19.41 -1.66 8.10
C VAL A 256 -18.78 -2.59 9.12
N GLU A 257 -18.06 -2.04 10.09
CA GLU A 257 -17.32 -2.80 11.11
C GLU A 257 -18.22 -3.23 12.25
N THR A 258 -19.00 -2.28 12.79
CA THR A 258 -19.87 -2.55 13.93
C THR A 258 -21.23 -3.12 13.53
N GLY A 259 -21.65 -2.93 12.27
CA GLY A 259 -22.98 -3.27 11.79
C GLY A 259 -24.08 -2.33 12.31
N GLN A 260 -23.72 -1.26 13.00
CA GLN A 260 -24.68 -0.26 13.47
C GLN A 260 -25.22 0.57 12.31
N ARG A 261 -26.49 0.93 12.42
CA ARG A 261 -27.18 1.73 11.44
C ARG A 261 -27.98 2.81 12.15
N GLU A 262 -27.90 4.03 11.64
CA GLU A 262 -28.64 5.19 12.15
C GLU A 262 -29.26 6.00 11.01
N ILE A 263 -30.32 6.73 11.32
CA ILE A 263 -30.95 7.66 10.37
C ILE A 263 -30.14 8.96 10.38
N VAL A 264 -29.67 9.38 9.21
CA VAL A 264 -28.92 10.64 9.06
C VAL A 264 -29.79 11.86 9.32
N GLY A 265 -31.09 11.77 9.00
CA GLY A 265 -32.05 12.82 9.27
C GLY A 265 -33.45 12.41 8.85
N ASN A 266 -34.45 13.08 9.42
CA ASN A 266 -35.85 12.93 9.02
C ASN A 266 -36.23 14.17 8.19
N PHE A 267 -36.07 14.03 6.88
CA PHE A 267 -36.37 15.11 5.94
C PHE A 267 -37.77 14.93 5.40
N PRO A 268 -38.66 15.96 5.49
CA PRO A 268 -39.95 15.89 4.86
C PRO A 268 -39.80 15.92 3.33
N GLY A 269 -40.43 14.97 2.66
CA GLY A 269 -40.35 14.83 1.20
C GLY A 269 -39.29 13.84 0.72
N MET A 270 -39.07 13.77 -0.59
CA MET A 270 -38.05 12.93 -1.20
C MET A 270 -36.68 13.60 -1.14
N SER A 271 -35.72 12.92 -0.52
CA SER A 271 -34.29 13.30 -0.58
C SER A 271 -33.61 12.46 -1.67
N PHE A 272 -32.89 13.12 -2.57
CA PHE A 272 -32.14 12.49 -3.65
C PHE A 272 -30.64 12.67 -3.44
#